data_e1127aa33b52763c8de0b0d2e27b5ae2
#
_entry.id   e1127aa33b52763c8de0b0d2e27b5ae2
#
_cell.length_a   1.000
_cell.length_b   1.000
_cell.length_c   1.000
_cell.angle_alpha   90.00
_cell.angle_beta   90.00
_cell.angle_gamma   90.00
#
_symmetry.space_group_name_H-M   'P 1'
#
loop_
_entity.id
_entity.type
_entity.pdbx_description
1 polymer ?
#
loop_
_entity_poly.entity_id
_entity_poly.type
_entity_poly.pdbx_seq_one_letter_code
_entity_poly.pdbx_strand_id
1 'polypeptide(L)'
;INKNIFVTGNTVIDAFQTTVKEDYKFKEKALENVDLKNKKCILMTAHRRENLGQPLENICNAVKRIVEKYEDIEVVYPVHLNPAVQEVAHRVLDGVDRVHLVAPLDVEDMHNIMDRSFLVMTDSGGLQEEAPACGVPVLVLRTETERPEAVQAGTVKVVGVDEEVIFNEAVNLIDNKSEYEKMAHAVNPYGDGHASERIATYIENWFKGE
;
A
#
# COMPACT_ATOMS: atom_id res chain seq x y z
N ILE A 1 8.43 30.26 -11.45
CA ILE A 1 7.49 29.79 -10.41
C ILE A 1 6.60 30.97 -10.08
N ASN A 2 5.31 30.80 -10.17
CA ASN A 2 4.33 31.84 -9.87
C ASN A 2 4.42 32.14 -8.37
N LYS A 3 4.46 33.44 -7.97
CA LYS A 3 4.67 33.84 -6.57
C LYS A 3 3.63 33.29 -5.57
N ASN A 4 2.52 32.76 -6.06
CA ASN A 4 1.38 32.27 -5.27
C ASN A 4 1.17 30.75 -5.36
N ILE A 5 2.20 29.99 -5.76
CA ILE A 5 2.17 28.53 -5.80
C ILE A 5 3.18 27.99 -4.80
N PHE A 6 2.69 27.23 -3.82
CA PHE A 6 3.49 26.64 -2.76
C PHE A 6 3.37 25.11 -2.80
N VAL A 7 4.50 24.43 -2.76
CA VAL A 7 4.53 22.96 -2.62
C VAL A 7 4.57 22.65 -1.14
N THR A 8 3.47 22.13 -0.60
CA THR A 8 3.29 21.89 0.85
C THR A 8 3.43 20.43 1.25
N GLY A 9 3.31 19.52 0.31
CA GLY A 9 3.15 18.09 0.54
C GLY A 9 1.68 17.67 0.46
N ASN A 10 1.43 16.36 0.57
CA ASN A 10 0.09 15.78 0.56
C ASN A 10 -0.43 15.62 1.99
N THR A 11 -1.60 16.22 2.29
CA THR A 11 -2.23 16.18 3.62
C THR A 11 -2.65 14.78 4.07
N VAL A 12 -2.74 13.79 3.17
CA VAL A 12 -3.00 12.41 3.56
C VAL A 12 -1.87 11.86 4.44
N ILE A 13 -0.62 12.32 4.22
CA ILE A 13 0.52 11.93 5.04
C ILE A 13 0.40 12.47 6.48
N ASP A 14 -0.16 13.68 6.64
CA ASP A 14 -0.45 14.26 7.96
C ASP A 14 -1.49 13.42 8.73
N ALA A 15 -2.44 12.80 8.01
CA ALA A 15 -3.50 12.02 8.63
C ALA A 15 -2.98 10.82 9.43
N PHE A 16 -1.83 10.23 9.04
CA PHE A 16 -1.22 9.12 9.77
C PHE A 16 -0.91 9.46 11.23
N GLN A 17 -0.56 10.72 11.53
CA GLN A 17 -0.28 11.18 12.90
C GLN A 17 -1.50 11.04 13.83
N THR A 18 -2.71 11.02 13.28
CA THR A 18 -3.95 10.92 14.05
C THR A 18 -4.65 9.56 13.95
N THR A 19 -4.45 8.84 12.86
CA THR A 19 -5.15 7.58 12.57
C THR A 19 -4.36 6.36 12.99
N VAL A 20 -3.02 6.37 12.87
CA VAL A 20 -2.16 5.27 13.32
C VAL A 20 -1.98 5.33 14.84
N LYS A 21 -2.20 4.19 15.51
CA LYS A 21 -2.07 4.05 16.96
C LYS A 21 -1.42 2.72 17.28
N GLU A 22 -0.51 2.71 18.25
CA GLU A 22 0.22 1.51 18.66
C GLU A 22 -0.71 0.37 19.11
N ASP A 23 -1.72 0.71 19.93
CA ASP A 23 -2.71 -0.22 20.50
C ASP A 23 -4.04 -0.19 19.74
N TYR A 24 -4.03 0.10 18.43
CA TYR A 24 -5.23 0.15 17.60
C TYR A 24 -5.96 -1.19 17.56
N LYS A 25 -7.28 -1.12 17.74
CA LYS A 25 -8.18 -2.26 17.59
C LYS A 25 -8.94 -2.12 16.28
N PHE A 26 -8.73 -3.07 15.39
CA PHE A 26 -9.42 -3.09 14.11
C PHE A 26 -10.93 -3.17 14.27
N LYS A 27 -11.66 -2.42 13.45
CA LYS A 27 -13.12 -2.47 13.37
C LYS A 27 -13.58 -3.66 12.52
N GLU A 28 -12.80 -3.98 11.47
CA GLU A 28 -13.00 -5.18 10.66
C GLU A 28 -12.52 -6.42 11.47
N LYS A 29 -13.50 -7.22 11.93
CA LYS A 29 -13.22 -8.37 12.81
C LYS A 29 -12.37 -9.46 12.17
N ALA A 30 -12.41 -9.58 10.84
CA ALA A 30 -11.59 -10.56 10.13
C ALA A 30 -10.08 -10.31 10.34
N LEU A 31 -9.69 -9.06 10.60
CA LEU A 31 -8.30 -8.68 10.88
C LEU A 31 -7.80 -9.15 12.26
N GLU A 32 -8.70 -9.53 13.19
CA GLU A 32 -8.32 -10.12 14.47
C GLU A 32 -7.65 -11.50 14.31
N ASN A 33 -7.87 -12.17 13.17
CA ASN A 33 -7.30 -13.48 12.86
C ASN A 33 -5.91 -13.40 12.17
N VAL A 34 -5.44 -12.20 11.85
CA VAL A 34 -4.13 -11.98 11.19
C VAL A 34 -3.04 -11.92 12.25
N ASP A 35 -2.02 -12.76 12.13
CA ASP A 35 -0.88 -12.77 13.06
C ASP A 35 0.16 -11.69 12.73
N LEU A 36 -0.20 -10.44 13.00
CA LEU A 36 0.67 -9.27 12.77
C LEU A 36 1.88 -9.19 13.72
N LYS A 37 1.94 -10.04 14.74
CA LYS A 37 3.02 -10.00 15.74
C LYS A 37 4.19 -10.89 15.39
N ASN A 38 3.90 -12.06 14.81
CA ASN A 38 4.90 -13.09 14.58
C ASN A 38 5.19 -13.30 13.09
N LYS A 39 4.36 -12.75 12.22
CA LYS A 39 4.46 -12.93 10.76
C LYS A 39 4.55 -11.60 10.03
N LYS A 40 5.15 -11.62 8.86
CA LYS A 40 5.19 -10.51 7.93
C LYS A 40 3.82 -10.39 7.24
N CYS A 41 3.21 -9.21 7.28
CA CYS A 41 1.96 -8.95 6.58
C CYS A 41 2.23 -8.32 5.21
N ILE A 42 1.59 -8.84 4.19
CA ILE A 42 1.47 -8.20 2.88
C ILE A 42 0.05 -7.63 2.76
N LEU A 43 -0.07 -6.32 2.64
CA LEU A 43 -1.34 -5.68 2.30
C LEU A 43 -1.48 -5.60 0.79
N MET A 44 -2.51 -6.23 0.24
CA MET A 44 -2.78 -6.21 -1.19
C MET A 44 -4.06 -5.44 -1.50
N THR A 45 -4.04 -4.61 -2.56
CA THR A 45 -5.26 -4.08 -3.19
C THR A 45 -5.14 -4.14 -4.72
N ALA A 46 -6.15 -4.67 -5.40
CA ALA A 46 -6.20 -4.73 -6.86
C ALA A 46 -7.65 -4.63 -7.34
N HIS A 47 -7.98 -3.56 -8.05
CA HIS A 47 -9.36 -3.27 -8.48
C HIS A 47 -9.46 -2.35 -9.71
N ARG A 48 -8.34 -1.93 -10.29
CA ARG A 48 -8.33 -1.06 -11.48
C ARG A 48 -8.96 -1.77 -12.67
N ARG A 49 -9.66 -1.03 -13.52
CA ARG A 49 -10.37 -1.58 -14.69
C ARG A 49 -9.43 -2.31 -15.65
N GLU A 50 -8.23 -1.79 -15.82
CA GLU A 50 -7.20 -2.40 -16.66
C GLU A 50 -6.71 -3.76 -16.13
N ASN A 51 -6.90 -4.02 -14.85
CA ASN A 51 -6.48 -5.26 -14.20
C ASN A 51 -7.59 -6.35 -14.16
N LEU A 52 -8.81 -6.05 -14.59
CA LEU A 52 -9.89 -7.04 -14.57
C LEU A 52 -9.59 -8.24 -15.50
N GLY A 53 -10.06 -9.42 -15.10
CA GLY A 53 -9.86 -10.67 -15.83
C GLY A 53 -8.48 -11.29 -15.60
N GLN A 54 -7.77 -11.67 -16.67
CA GLN A 54 -6.50 -12.38 -16.58
C GLN A 54 -5.42 -11.66 -15.77
N PRO A 55 -5.24 -10.33 -15.88
CA PRO A 55 -4.27 -9.62 -15.02
C PRO A 55 -4.53 -9.80 -13.53
N LEU A 56 -5.78 -9.72 -13.08
CA LEU A 56 -6.13 -9.91 -11.68
C LEU A 56 -5.91 -11.38 -11.24
N GLU A 57 -6.20 -12.32 -12.11
CA GLU A 57 -5.93 -13.74 -11.86
C GLU A 57 -4.42 -14.00 -11.69
N ASN A 58 -3.57 -13.41 -12.53
CA ASN A 58 -2.12 -13.48 -12.40
C ASN A 58 -1.63 -12.90 -11.06
N ILE A 59 -2.17 -11.75 -10.66
CA ILE A 59 -1.87 -11.12 -9.36
C ILE A 59 -2.24 -12.07 -8.21
N CYS A 60 -3.45 -12.63 -8.22
CA CYS A 60 -3.90 -13.56 -7.19
C CYS A 60 -3.06 -14.84 -7.15
N ASN A 61 -2.68 -15.39 -8.31
CA ASN A 61 -1.80 -16.55 -8.39
C ASN A 61 -0.41 -16.26 -7.83
N ALA A 62 0.18 -15.10 -8.13
CA ALA A 62 1.45 -14.68 -7.55
C ALA A 62 1.37 -14.63 -6.01
N VAL A 63 0.31 -14.05 -5.46
CA VAL A 63 0.06 -14.00 -4.01
C VAL A 63 -0.05 -15.41 -3.40
N LYS A 64 -0.82 -16.29 -4.04
CA LYS A 64 -0.94 -17.69 -3.60
C LYS A 64 0.43 -18.37 -3.53
N ARG A 65 1.25 -18.24 -4.56
CA ARG A 65 2.62 -18.79 -4.59
C ARG A 65 3.52 -18.23 -3.50
N ILE A 66 3.37 -16.93 -3.16
CA ILE A 66 4.14 -16.30 -2.07
C ILE A 66 3.81 -16.97 -0.74
N VAL A 67 2.54 -17.12 -0.38
CA VAL A 67 2.17 -17.76 0.89
C VAL A 67 2.46 -19.25 0.93
N GLU A 68 2.43 -19.93 -0.20
CA GLU A 68 2.84 -21.34 -0.33
C GLU A 68 4.35 -21.51 -0.12
N LYS A 69 5.16 -20.53 -0.51
CA LYS A 69 6.62 -20.56 -0.36
C LYS A 69 7.06 -20.17 1.06
N TYR A 70 6.37 -19.23 1.73
CA TYR A 70 6.78 -18.68 3.02
C TYR A 70 5.71 -18.90 4.10
N GLU A 71 6.05 -19.66 5.14
CA GLU A 71 5.14 -19.95 6.25
C GLU A 71 4.95 -18.76 7.21
N ASP A 72 5.88 -17.80 7.19
CA ASP A 72 5.89 -16.59 8.02
C ASP A 72 5.23 -15.37 7.35
N ILE A 73 4.47 -15.60 6.27
CA ILE A 73 3.73 -14.53 5.57
C ILE A 73 2.23 -14.70 5.73
N GLU A 74 1.58 -13.59 6.08
CA GLU A 74 0.13 -13.38 6.03
C GLU A 74 -0.19 -12.37 4.94
N VAL A 75 -1.28 -12.55 4.23
CA VAL A 75 -1.77 -11.61 3.21
C VAL A 75 -3.14 -11.10 3.60
N VAL A 76 -3.32 -9.79 3.63
CA VAL A 76 -4.62 -9.13 3.81
C VAL A 76 -5.02 -8.49 2.49
N TYR A 77 -6.17 -8.90 1.97
CA TYR A 77 -6.74 -8.35 0.75
C TYR A 77 -8.14 -7.79 1.00
N PRO A 78 -8.28 -6.48 1.22
CA PRO A 78 -9.58 -5.79 1.19
C PRO A 78 -10.16 -5.85 -0.22
N VAL A 79 -11.13 -6.75 -0.43
CA VAL A 79 -11.64 -7.04 -1.77
C VAL A 79 -12.68 -6.00 -2.17
N HIS A 80 -12.44 -5.32 -3.28
CA HIS A 80 -13.35 -4.31 -3.81
C HIS A 80 -14.71 -4.93 -4.17
N LEU A 81 -15.82 -4.18 -3.96
CA LEU A 81 -17.21 -4.65 -4.16
C LEU A 81 -17.61 -4.89 -5.62
N ASN A 82 -16.74 -4.58 -6.59
CA ASN A 82 -17.00 -4.90 -8.00
C ASN A 82 -17.11 -6.42 -8.17
N PRO A 83 -18.24 -6.95 -8.72
CA PRO A 83 -18.44 -8.38 -8.90
C PRO A 83 -17.32 -9.07 -9.68
N ALA A 84 -16.74 -8.41 -10.68
CA ALA A 84 -15.62 -8.97 -11.46
C ALA A 84 -14.33 -9.12 -10.63
N VAL A 85 -14.13 -8.31 -9.59
CA VAL A 85 -13.02 -8.45 -8.64
C VAL A 85 -13.31 -9.56 -7.66
N GLN A 86 -14.53 -9.57 -7.08
CA GLN A 86 -14.98 -10.58 -6.14
C GLN A 86 -14.86 -11.99 -6.72
N GLU A 87 -15.38 -12.18 -7.95
CA GLU A 87 -15.34 -13.47 -8.63
C GLU A 87 -13.90 -14.03 -8.71
N VAL A 88 -12.96 -13.25 -9.20
CA VAL A 88 -11.57 -13.69 -9.38
C VAL A 88 -10.90 -13.91 -8.03
N ALA A 89 -11.03 -12.96 -7.10
CA ALA A 89 -10.41 -13.05 -5.77
C ALA A 89 -10.87 -14.31 -5.03
N HIS A 90 -12.17 -14.54 -4.96
CA HIS A 90 -12.72 -15.74 -4.31
C HIS A 90 -12.40 -17.01 -5.04
N ARG A 91 -12.48 -17.04 -6.37
CA ARG A 91 -12.15 -18.24 -7.16
C ARG A 91 -10.72 -18.71 -6.96
N VAL A 92 -9.76 -17.78 -6.81
CA VAL A 92 -8.33 -18.12 -6.73
C VAL A 92 -7.83 -18.25 -5.30
N LEU A 93 -8.35 -17.43 -4.38
CA LEU A 93 -7.78 -17.26 -3.04
C LEU A 93 -8.65 -17.81 -1.91
N ASP A 94 -9.94 -18.18 -2.14
CA ASP A 94 -10.74 -18.79 -1.07
C ASP A 94 -10.10 -20.09 -0.57
N GLY A 95 -9.98 -20.19 0.74
CA GLY A 95 -9.42 -21.38 1.39
C GLY A 95 -7.89 -21.51 1.27
N VAL A 96 -7.21 -20.54 0.68
CA VAL A 96 -5.75 -20.47 0.72
C VAL A 96 -5.32 -20.04 2.11
N ASP A 97 -4.57 -20.90 2.79
CA ASP A 97 -4.08 -20.63 4.15
C ASP A 97 -3.29 -19.30 4.22
N ARG A 98 -3.52 -18.53 5.29
CA ARG A 98 -2.86 -17.23 5.54
C ARG A 98 -3.18 -16.14 4.51
N VAL A 99 -4.21 -16.31 3.66
CA VAL A 99 -4.77 -15.25 2.84
C VAL A 99 -6.14 -14.86 3.39
N HIS A 100 -6.26 -13.62 3.81
CA HIS A 100 -7.46 -13.05 4.44
C HIS A 100 -8.17 -12.12 3.45
N LEU A 101 -9.23 -12.63 2.80
CA LEU A 101 -10.13 -11.81 2.01
C LEU A 101 -11.09 -11.11 2.96
N VAL A 102 -11.01 -9.78 3.03
CA VAL A 102 -11.82 -8.97 3.95
C VAL A 102 -12.69 -7.97 3.19
N ALA A 103 -13.70 -7.42 3.85
CA ALA A 103 -14.48 -6.31 3.30
C ALA A 103 -13.59 -5.07 3.08
N PRO A 104 -14.00 -4.13 2.20
CA PRO A 104 -13.29 -2.86 2.07
C PRO A 104 -13.15 -2.17 3.44
N LEU A 105 -11.92 -1.78 3.78
CA LEU A 105 -11.59 -1.17 5.05
C LEU A 105 -11.90 0.33 5.07
N ASP A 106 -12.26 0.86 6.22
CA ASP A 106 -12.27 2.31 6.41
C ASP A 106 -10.82 2.87 6.52
N VAL A 107 -10.71 4.19 6.57
CA VAL A 107 -9.39 4.85 6.56
C VAL A 107 -8.54 4.49 7.78
N GLU A 108 -9.16 4.33 8.96
CA GLU A 108 -8.39 4.03 10.18
C GLU A 108 -7.88 2.60 10.16
N ASP A 109 -8.71 1.61 9.78
CA ASP A 109 -8.27 0.22 9.61
C ASP A 109 -7.21 0.11 8.51
N MET A 110 -7.40 0.81 7.37
CA MET A 110 -6.46 0.81 6.26
C MET A 110 -5.09 1.37 6.67
N HIS A 111 -5.05 2.51 7.36
CA HIS A 111 -3.78 3.10 7.81
C HIS A 111 -3.07 2.22 8.83
N ASN A 112 -3.81 1.63 9.78
CA ASN A 112 -3.22 0.79 10.81
C ASN A 112 -2.76 -0.57 10.30
N ILE A 113 -3.41 -1.17 9.31
CA ILE A 113 -2.89 -2.39 8.68
C ILE A 113 -1.68 -2.08 7.78
N MET A 114 -1.69 -0.95 7.09
CA MET A 114 -0.59 -0.49 6.25
C MET A 114 0.69 -0.25 7.07
N ASP A 115 0.57 0.46 8.19
CA ASP A 115 1.67 0.74 9.13
C ASP A 115 2.31 -0.55 9.70
N ARG A 116 1.50 -1.61 9.85
CA ARG A 116 1.95 -2.92 10.34
C ARG A 116 2.36 -3.89 9.23
N SER A 117 2.26 -3.46 7.99
CA SER A 117 2.61 -4.30 6.84
C SER A 117 4.12 -4.32 6.60
N PHE A 118 4.60 -5.48 6.17
CA PHE A 118 5.96 -5.64 5.64
C PHE A 118 6.05 -5.10 4.21
N LEU A 119 5.02 -5.30 3.41
CA LEU A 119 4.99 -4.96 2.00
C LEU A 119 3.57 -4.56 1.58
N VAL A 120 3.44 -3.55 0.73
CA VAL A 120 2.18 -3.21 0.05
C VAL A 120 2.28 -3.62 -1.42
N MET A 121 1.29 -4.36 -1.90
CA MET A 121 1.12 -4.72 -3.32
C MET A 121 -0.16 -4.06 -3.82
N THR A 122 -0.07 -3.08 -4.72
CA THR A 122 -1.27 -2.27 -5.03
C THR A 122 -1.31 -1.76 -6.47
N ASP A 123 -2.52 -1.60 -6.99
CA ASP A 123 -2.80 -0.83 -8.21
C ASP A 123 -3.36 0.58 -7.90
N SER A 124 -3.49 0.95 -6.62
CA SER A 124 -3.99 2.25 -6.16
C SER A 124 -2.91 3.34 -6.21
N GLY A 125 -3.23 4.51 -6.78
CA GLY A 125 -2.34 5.68 -6.74
C GLY A 125 -2.18 6.25 -5.33
N GLY A 126 -3.21 6.23 -4.50
CA GLY A 126 -3.17 6.72 -3.11
C GLY A 126 -2.19 5.92 -2.26
N LEU A 127 -2.28 4.59 -2.28
CA LEU A 127 -1.40 3.74 -1.49
C LEU A 127 0.08 3.86 -1.89
N GLN A 128 0.38 4.23 -3.14
CA GLN A 128 1.74 4.54 -3.59
C GLN A 128 2.33 5.79 -2.92
N GLU A 129 1.47 6.72 -2.47
CA GLU A 129 1.86 7.92 -1.73
C GLU A 129 1.91 7.66 -0.21
N GLU A 130 0.97 6.86 0.27
CA GLU A 130 0.68 6.63 1.69
C GLU A 130 1.62 5.61 2.33
N ALA A 131 1.80 4.42 1.75
CA ALA A 131 2.61 3.35 2.34
C ALA A 131 4.08 3.74 2.60
N PRO A 132 4.75 4.52 1.72
CA PRO A 132 6.09 5.01 2.00
C PRO A 132 6.19 5.92 3.23
N ALA A 133 5.10 6.56 3.66
CA ALA A 133 5.09 7.37 4.88
C ALA A 133 5.24 6.51 6.15
N CYS A 134 4.86 5.23 6.07
CA CYS A 134 5.06 4.23 7.12
C CYS A 134 6.40 3.47 6.97
N GLY A 135 7.24 3.84 6.00
CA GLY A 135 8.46 3.09 5.70
C GLY A 135 8.21 1.71 5.07
N VAL A 136 7.06 1.52 4.44
CA VAL A 136 6.65 0.24 3.83
C VAL A 136 6.91 0.27 2.32
N PRO A 137 7.73 -0.64 1.77
CA PRO A 137 7.94 -0.77 0.33
C PRO A 137 6.66 -1.07 -0.43
N VAL A 138 6.58 -0.60 -1.68
CA VAL A 138 5.40 -0.79 -2.52
C VAL A 138 5.76 -1.45 -3.85
N LEU A 139 5.10 -2.57 -4.17
CA LEU A 139 5.06 -3.14 -5.51
C LEU A 139 3.79 -2.68 -6.23
N VAL A 140 3.97 -1.95 -7.30
CA VAL A 140 2.87 -1.39 -8.08
C VAL A 140 2.44 -2.40 -9.15
N LEU A 141 1.22 -2.93 -8.99
CA LEU A 141 0.59 -3.96 -9.82
C LEU A 141 -0.02 -3.33 -11.10
N ARG A 142 0.79 -2.62 -11.86
CA ARG A 142 0.41 -1.93 -13.10
C ARG A 142 1.59 -1.90 -14.05
N THR A 143 1.32 -1.72 -15.34
CA THR A 143 2.35 -1.51 -16.37
C THR A 143 2.91 -0.10 -16.35
N GLU A 144 2.14 0.86 -15.85
CA GLU A 144 2.50 2.27 -15.73
C GLU A 144 2.02 2.83 -14.39
N THR A 145 2.60 3.94 -13.93
CA THR A 145 2.11 4.68 -12.77
C THR A 145 2.03 6.17 -13.06
N GLU A 146 1.02 6.82 -12.48
CA GLU A 146 0.91 8.28 -12.46
C GLU A 146 1.75 8.91 -11.34
N ARG A 147 2.62 8.13 -10.71
CA ARG A 147 3.47 8.52 -9.58
C ARG A 147 4.96 8.34 -9.90
N PRO A 148 5.48 8.98 -10.97
CA PRO A 148 6.88 8.81 -11.37
C PRO A 148 7.87 9.28 -10.30
N GLU A 149 7.47 10.23 -9.44
CA GLU A 149 8.28 10.74 -8.34
C GLU A 149 8.59 9.64 -7.31
N ALA A 150 7.62 8.78 -7.00
CA ALA A 150 7.81 7.65 -6.08
C ALA A 150 8.77 6.61 -6.64
N VAL A 151 8.70 6.35 -7.95
CA VAL A 151 9.65 5.46 -8.65
C VAL A 151 11.06 6.05 -8.62
N GLN A 152 11.20 7.34 -8.90
CA GLN A 152 12.50 8.04 -8.89
C GLN A 152 13.10 8.10 -7.48
N ALA A 153 12.26 8.30 -6.46
CA ALA A 153 12.67 8.28 -5.06
C ALA A 153 13.06 6.87 -4.58
N GLY A 154 12.60 5.81 -5.27
CA GLY A 154 12.85 4.42 -4.91
C GLY A 154 11.92 3.87 -3.81
N THR A 155 10.83 4.56 -3.49
CA THR A 155 9.85 4.11 -2.49
C THR A 155 8.88 3.07 -3.07
N VAL A 156 8.70 3.06 -4.40
CA VAL A 156 7.84 2.11 -5.09
C VAL A 156 8.57 1.48 -6.28
N LYS A 157 8.16 0.26 -6.66
CA LYS A 157 8.62 -0.44 -7.85
C LYS A 157 7.45 -0.88 -8.70
N VAL A 158 7.42 -0.47 -9.98
CA VAL A 158 6.41 -0.92 -10.94
C VAL A 158 6.77 -2.33 -11.41
N VAL A 159 5.89 -3.31 -11.16
CA VAL A 159 6.14 -4.73 -11.46
C VAL A 159 5.20 -5.31 -12.53
N GLY A 160 4.23 -4.50 -13.00
CA GLY A 160 3.26 -4.98 -13.96
C GLY A 160 2.24 -5.93 -13.37
N VAL A 161 1.71 -6.82 -14.23
CA VAL A 161 0.65 -7.77 -13.91
C VAL A 161 0.98 -9.20 -14.34
N ASP A 162 2.26 -9.45 -14.60
CA ASP A 162 2.76 -10.79 -14.89
C ASP A 162 3.04 -11.54 -13.60
N GLU A 163 2.52 -12.76 -13.48
CA GLU A 163 2.61 -13.60 -12.27
C GLU A 163 4.05 -13.83 -11.84
N GLU A 164 4.94 -14.21 -12.79
CA GLU A 164 6.34 -14.52 -12.49
C GLU A 164 7.11 -13.27 -12.04
N VAL A 165 6.86 -12.12 -12.68
CA VAL A 165 7.50 -10.86 -12.31
C VAL A 165 7.08 -10.44 -10.90
N ILE A 166 5.78 -10.46 -10.60
CA ILE A 166 5.24 -10.11 -9.28
C ILE A 166 5.84 -11.03 -8.20
N PHE A 167 5.80 -12.34 -8.43
CA PHE A 167 6.33 -13.33 -7.51
C PHE A 167 7.83 -13.10 -7.24
N ASN A 168 8.65 -12.96 -8.29
CA ASN A 168 10.09 -12.80 -8.15
C ASN A 168 10.48 -11.50 -7.45
N GLU A 169 9.76 -10.40 -7.71
CA GLU A 169 10.02 -9.11 -7.05
C GLU A 169 9.62 -9.13 -5.57
N ALA A 170 8.50 -9.79 -5.23
CA ALA A 170 8.12 -9.99 -3.83
C ALA A 170 9.16 -10.87 -3.11
N VAL A 171 9.57 -11.99 -3.71
CA VAL A 171 10.62 -12.87 -3.18
C VAL A 171 11.93 -12.11 -2.97
N ASN A 172 12.33 -11.25 -3.91
CA ASN A 172 13.53 -10.43 -3.77
C ASN A 172 13.46 -9.52 -2.53
N LEU A 173 12.31 -8.88 -2.26
CA LEU A 173 12.16 -8.03 -1.06
C LEU A 173 12.07 -8.85 0.23
N ILE A 174 11.52 -10.07 0.19
CA ILE A 174 11.41 -10.95 1.36
C ILE A 174 12.77 -11.51 1.76
N ASP A 175 13.56 -11.97 0.79
CA ASP A 175 14.82 -12.67 1.01
C ASP A 175 16.04 -11.74 1.10
N ASN A 176 15.97 -10.56 0.47
CA ASN A 176 17.08 -9.60 0.40
C ASN A 176 16.81 -8.36 1.26
N LYS A 177 17.28 -8.44 2.51
CA LYS A 177 17.13 -7.37 3.49
C LYS A 177 17.68 -6.02 2.99
N SER A 178 18.79 -6.02 2.22
CA SER A 178 19.38 -4.79 1.69
C SER A 178 18.47 -4.08 0.68
N GLU A 179 17.81 -4.84 -0.22
CA GLU A 179 16.87 -4.27 -1.18
C GLU A 179 15.59 -3.78 -0.47
N TYR A 180 15.13 -4.52 0.51
CA TYR A 180 14.00 -4.10 1.36
C TYR A 180 14.29 -2.77 2.06
N GLU A 181 15.40 -2.70 2.82
CA GLU A 181 15.78 -1.50 3.59
C GLU A 181 16.02 -0.27 2.70
N LYS A 182 16.54 -0.48 1.49
CA LYS A 182 16.73 0.58 0.50
C LYS A 182 15.41 1.24 0.10
N MET A 183 14.35 0.45 -0.10
CA MET A 183 13.02 0.98 -0.39
C MET A 183 12.34 1.56 0.86
N ALA A 184 12.41 0.85 1.99
CA ALA A 184 11.75 1.25 3.23
C ALA A 184 12.28 2.57 3.81
N HIS A 185 13.57 2.87 3.60
CA HIS A 185 14.22 4.10 4.08
C HIS A 185 14.34 5.20 3.00
N ALA A 186 13.81 4.97 1.81
CA ALA A 186 13.76 6.00 0.77
C ALA A 186 12.85 7.16 1.20
N VAL A 187 13.25 8.38 0.84
CA VAL A 187 12.49 9.59 1.23
C VAL A 187 11.17 9.64 0.45
N ASN A 188 10.06 9.74 1.17
CA ASN A 188 8.74 9.88 0.55
C ASN A 188 8.62 11.25 -0.16
N PRO A 189 8.46 11.31 -1.49
CA PRO A 189 8.41 12.57 -2.22
C PRO A 189 7.09 13.34 -2.01
N TYR A 190 6.08 12.71 -1.42
CA TYR A 190 4.74 13.30 -1.26
C TYR A 190 4.54 14.06 0.06
N GLY A 191 5.47 13.99 0.98
CA GLY A 191 5.41 14.79 2.20
C GLY A 191 6.08 14.15 3.40
N ASP A 192 6.13 14.94 4.46
CA ASP A 192 6.76 14.62 5.74
C ASP A 192 5.78 14.72 6.92
N GLY A 193 4.47 14.82 6.65
CA GLY A 193 3.42 14.92 7.66
C GLY A 193 3.14 16.33 8.18
N HIS A 194 3.66 17.39 7.54
CA HIS A 194 3.48 18.79 7.93
C HIS A 194 2.82 19.65 6.83
N ALA A 195 2.14 19.04 5.87
CA ALA A 195 1.50 19.77 4.78
C ALA A 195 0.38 20.69 5.28
N SER A 196 -0.46 20.22 6.18
CA SER A 196 -1.58 20.98 6.75
C SER A 196 -1.11 22.21 7.52
N GLU A 197 -0.04 22.08 8.30
CA GLU A 197 0.59 23.18 9.04
C GLU A 197 1.13 24.27 8.09
N ARG A 198 1.82 23.85 7.03
CA ARG A 198 2.32 24.76 5.99
C ARG A 198 1.19 25.49 5.29
N ILE A 199 0.11 24.77 4.92
CA ILE A 199 -1.09 25.37 4.29
C ILE A 199 -1.69 26.43 5.21
N ALA A 200 -1.89 26.12 6.48
CA ALA A 200 -2.44 27.07 7.46
C ALA A 200 -1.55 28.32 7.57
N THR A 201 -0.24 28.15 7.68
CA THR A 201 0.72 29.25 7.76
C THR A 201 0.68 30.15 6.52
N TYR A 202 0.63 29.59 5.30
CA TYR A 202 0.52 30.40 4.09
C TYR A 202 -0.80 31.16 4.01
N ILE A 203 -1.91 30.57 4.45
CA ILE A 203 -3.22 31.23 4.50
C ILE A 203 -3.18 32.39 5.50
N GLU A 204 -2.63 32.18 6.70
CA GLU A 204 -2.51 33.25 7.72
C GLU A 204 -1.66 34.42 7.23
N ASN A 205 -0.51 34.14 6.62
CA ASN A 205 0.39 35.19 6.09
C ASN A 205 -0.28 35.97 4.97
N TRP A 206 -1.03 35.31 4.09
CA TRP A 206 -1.81 35.97 3.06
C TRP A 206 -2.81 36.99 3.63
N PHE A 207 -3.53 36.62 4.70
CA PHE A 207 -4.48 37.55 5.35
C PHE A 207 -3.79 38.67 6.13
N LYS A 208 -2.56 38.48 6.58
CA LYS A 208 -1.75 39.51 7.23
C LYS A 208 -1.05 40.46 6.25
N GLY A 209 -1.06 40.13 4.95
CA GLY A 209 -0.39 40.92 3.91
C GLY A 209 1.12 40.72 3.85
N GLU A 210 1.60 39.59 4.35
CA GLU A 210 3.01 39.16 4.37
C GLU A 210 3.40 38.32 3.18
#